data_3975421d9c6a93298961c4eb83698713
#
_entry.id   3975421d9c6a93298961c4eb83698713
#
_cell.length_a   1.000
_cell.length_b   1.000
_cell.length_c   1.000
_cell.angle_alpha   90.00
_cell.angle_beta   90.00
_cell.angle_gamma   90.00
#
_symmetry.space_group_name_H-M   'P 1'
#
loop_
_entity.id
_entity.type
_entity.pdbx_description
1 polymer ?
#
loop_
_entity_poly.entity_id
_entity_poly.type
_entity_poly.pdbx_seq_one_letter_code
_entity_poly.pdbx_strand_id
1 'polypeptide(L)'
;MFSKDARIEGFDPELAKAIASERQRQEDHVELIASENYASPRVLEAQGSVLTNKYAEGYPGKRYYGGCEYVDIAEALAIERVKQLFDADYANVQPHSGSQANQAVYFALLNPGDTILGMSLAHGGHLTHGAKVNLSGKIFNAVQYGVDASGLIDYDEVQRLATEHKPKMLIGGFSAYSQVV
;
A
#
# COMPACT_ATOMS: atom_id res chain seq x y z
N MET A 1 7.08 22.84 26.96
CA MET A 1 6.55 21.47 26.87
C MET A 1 5.09 21.60 26.42
N PHE A 2 4.67 20.87 25.42
CA PHE A 2 3.27 20.93 24.94
C PHE A 2 2.33 20.34 26.00
N SER A 3 1.13 20.96 26.16
CA SER A 3 0.09 20.40 27.02
C SER A 3 -0.39 19.05 26.46
N LYS A 4 -0.55 18.05 27.32
CA LYS A 4 -1.13 16.76 26.92
C LYS A 4 -2.58 16.87 26.44
N ASP A 5 -3.26 17.95 26.83
CA ASP A 5 -4.66 18.22 26.50
C ASP A 5 -4.82 19.21 25.33
N ALA A 6 -3.70 19.60 24.69
CA ALA A 6 -3.77 20.45 23.51
C ALA A 6 -4.52 19.73 22.39
N ARG A 7 -5.49 20.42 21.81
CA ARG A 7 -6.32 19.93 20.71
C ARG A 7 -6.22 20.89 19.53
N ILE A 8 -6.44 20.38 18.32
CA ILE A 8 -6.44 21.18 17.09
C ILE A 8 -7.47 22.29 17.20
N GLU A 9 -8.67 22.03 17.73
CA GLU A 9 -9.77 22.99 17.83
C GLU A 9 -9.40 24.28 18.59
N GLY A 10 -8.58 24.16 19.63
CA GLY A 10 -8.11 25.31 20.41
C GLY A 10 -6.95 26.10 19.77
N PHE A 11 -6.35 25.56 18.71
CA PHE A 11 -5.20 26.16 18.05
C PHE A 11 -5.47 26.55 16.59
N ASP A 12 -6.13 25.67 15.85
CA ASP A 12 -6.48 25.83 14.43
C ASP A 12 -7.95 25.42 14.20
N PRO A 13 -8.88 26.34 14.43
CA PRO A 13 -10.31 26.06 14.29
C PRO A 13 -10.72 25.78 12.84
N GLU A 14 -10.01 26.31 11.85
CA GLU A 14 -10.30 26.06 10.43
C GLU A 14 -9.99 24.60 10.07
N LEU A 15 -8.84 24.10 10.48
CA LEU A 15 -8.47 22.70 10.31
C LEU A 15 -9.39 21.77 11.10
N ALA A 16 -9.73 22.11 12.33
CA ALA A 16 -10.65 21.32 13.14
C ALA A 16 -12.03 21.21 12.46
N LYS A 17 -12.54 22.32 11.88
CA LYS A 17 -13.78 22.31 11.11
C LYS A 17 -13.69 21.45 9.85
N ALA A 18 -12.58 21.52 9.12
CA ALA A 18 -12.36 20.67 7.92
C ALA A 18 -12.39 19.18 8.27
N ILE A 19 -11.72 18.77 9.35
CA ILE A 19 -11.73 17.39 9.84
C ILE A 19 -13.13 16.94 10.24
N ALA A 20 -13.87 17.77 10.94
CA ALA A 20 -15.25 17.49 11.35
C ALA A 20 -16.18 17.35 10.14
N SER A 21 -16.02 18.22 9.13
CA SER A 21 -16.80 18.17 7.89
C SER A 21 -16.49 16.91 7.08
N GLU A 22 -15.23 16.50 7.00
CA GLU A 22 -14.84 15.26 6.33
C GLU A 22 -15.39 14.02 7.05
N ARG A 23 -15.39 14.00 8.38
CA ARG A 23 -16.03 12.93 9.14
C ARG A 23 -17.51 12.82 8.80
N GLN A 24 -18.22 13.96 8.75
CA GLN A 24 -19.63 13.98 8.38
C GLN A 24 -19.85 13.52 6.94
N ARG A 25 -18.99 13.94 6.01
CA ARG A 25 -19.06 13.47 4.62
C ARG A 25 -18.95 11.94 4.52
N GLN A 26 -18.03 11.34 5.26
CA GLN A 26 -17.84 9.89 5.27
C GLN A 26 -19.07 9.13 5.81
N GLU A 27 -19.79 9.72 6.78
CA GLU A 27 -21.04 9.13 7.28
C GLU A 27 -22.21 9.28 6.30
N ASP A 28 -22.28 10.39 5.57
CA ASP A 28 -23.43 10.75 4.74
C ASP A 28 -23.34 10.18 3.31
N HIS A 29 -22.16 9.78 2.85
CA HIS A 29 -21.92 9.40 1.45
C HIS A 29 -21.45 7.95 1.33
N VAL A 30 -21.95 7.29 0.28
CA VAL A 30 -21.47 5.96 -0.11
C VAL A 30 -20.17 6.13 -0.90
N GLU A 31 -19.10 5.46 -0.43
CA GLU A 31 -17.83 5.43 -1.15
C GLU A 31 -17.86 4.41 -2.28
N LEU A 32 -17.61 4.86 -3.51
CA LEU A 32 -17.60 4.02 -4.71
C LEU A 32 -16.21 3.91 -5.36
N ILE A 33 -15.18 4.51 -4.75
CA ILE A 33 -13.81 4.34 -5.21
C ILE A 33 -13.28 3.00 -4.71
N ALA A 34 -13.07 2.05 -5.64
CA ALA A 34 -12.75 0.65 -5.32
C ALA A 34 -11.47 0.47 -4.49
N SER A 35 -10.54 1.42 -4.53
CA SER A 35 -9.27 1.39 -3.78
C SER A 35 -9.35 2.04 -2.40
N GLU A 36 -10.47 2.65 -2.02
CA GLU A 36 -10.64 3.23 -0.69
C GLU A 36 -11.14 2.20 0.32
N ASN A 37 -10.61 2.30 1.55
CA ASN A 37 -11.02 1.48 2.69
C ASN A 37 -10.92 2.32 3.96
N TYR A 38 -12.03 2.58 4.60
CA TYR A 38 -12.07 3.41 5.80
C TYR A 38 -11.33 2.73 6.96
N ALA A 39 -10.37 3.46 7.51
CA ALA A 39 -9.65 3.01 8.69
C ALA A 39 -10.55 2.98 9.92
N SER A 40 -10.49 1.91 10.70
CA SER A 40 -11.23 1.85 11.95
C SER A 40 -10.72 2.90 12.96
N PRO A 41 -11.55 3.33 13.91
CA PRO A 41 -11.11 4.25 14.98
C PRO A 41 -9.88 3.76 15.73
N ARG A 42 -9.71 2.44 15.93
CA ARG A 42 -8.53 1.85 16.56
C ARG A 42 -7.26 2.05 15.75
N VAL A 43 -7.34 1.96 14.43
CA VAL A 43 -6.20 2.22 13.53
C VAL A 43 -5.83 3.69 13.60
N LEU A 44 -6.82 4.60 13.56
CA LEU A 44 -6.58 6.04 13.68
C LEU A 44 -5.95 6.40 15.04
N GLU A 45 -6.41 5.79 16.14
CA GLU A 45 -5.83 5.96 17.47
C GLU A 45 -4.36 5.51 17.52
N ALA A 46 -4.07 4.33 17.00
CA ALA A 46 -2.70 3.81 16.95
C ALA A 46 -1.78 4.70 16.11
N GLN A 47 -2.23 5.12 14.95
CA GLN A 47 -1.48 5.98 14.02
C GLN A 47 -1.19 7.36 14.61
N GLY A 48 -2.15 7.95 15.32
CA GLY A 48 -2.03 9.25 15.98
C GLY A 48 -1.40 9.19 17.38
N SER A 49 -0.83 8.05 17.78
CA SER A 49 -0.26 7.87 19.11
C SER A 49 1.15 8.47 19.25
N VAL A 50 1.66 8.46 20.47
CA VAL A 50 3.03 8.94 20.79
C VAL A 50 4.13 8.13 20.10
N LEU A 51 3.84 6.95 19.55
CA LEU A 51 4.77 6.18 18.74
C LEU A 51 5.27 6.97 17.52
N THR A 52 4.47 7.91 17.01
CA THR A 52 4.84 8.85 15.95
C THR A 52 6.10 9.67 16.26
N ASN A 53 6.39 9.92 17.53
CA ASN A 53 7.55 10.73 17.95
C ASN A 53 8.86 9.94 17.93
N LYS A 54 8.82 8.61 17.79
CA LYS A 54 10.02 7.79 17.90
C LYS A 54 10.66 7.53 16.55
N TYR A 55 11.88 8.00 16.40
CA TYR A 55 12.74 7.65 15.27
C TYR A 55 13.31 6.24 15.49
N ALA A 56 12.86 5.29 14.70
CA ALA A 56 13.11 3.85 14.90
C ALA A 56 13.71 3.19 13.66
N GLU A 57 14.75 3.79 13.09
CA GLU A 57 15.49 3.24 11.96
C GLU A 57 16.08 1.87 12.30
N GLY A 58 15.99 0.92 11.38
CA GLY A 58 16.36 -0.48 11.56
C GLY A 58 15.15 -1.38 11.79
N TYR A 59 15.35 -2.51 12.49
CA TYR A 59 14.32 -3.51 12.75
C TYR A 59 14.24 -3.84 14.24
N PRO A 60 13.18 -4.49 14.73
CA PRO A 60 13.08 -4.91 16.13
C PRO A 60 14.34 -5.65 16.60
N GLY A 61 14.90 -5.20 17.71
CA GLY A 61 16.15 -5.72 18.27
C GLY A 61 17.43 -5.35 17.51
N LYS A 62 17.34 -4.63 16.39
CA LYS A 62 18.47 -4.17 15.55
C LYS A 62 18.26 -2.72 15.11
N ARG A 63 18.10 -1.83 16.08
CA ARG A 63 17.90 -0.40 15.84
C ARG A 63 19.21 0.37 15.83
N TYR A 64 19.26 1.45 15.07
CA TYR A 64 20.39 2.37 15.06
C TYR A 64 20.40 3.31 16.26
N TYR A 65 19.25 3.53 16.92
CA TYR A 65 19.07 4.44 18.04
C TYR A 65 18.46 3.75 19.26
N GLY A 66 18.76 4.28 20.45
CA GLY A 66 18.16 3.81 21.71
C GLY A 66 16.71 4.25 21.91
N GLY A 67 16.05 3.71 22.94
CA GLY A 67 14.68 4.07 23.31
C GLY A 67 13.61 3.44 22.41
N CYS A 68 13.91 2.31 21.77
CA CYS A 68 13.03 1.63 20.82
C CYS A 68 12.28 0.44 21.43
N GLU A 69 12.43 0.17 22.71
CA GLU A 69 11.84 -1.01 23.38
C GLU A 69 10.33 -1.15 23.18
N TYR A 70 9.58 -0.04 23.14
CA TYR A 70 8.12 -0.09 22.98
C TYR A 70 7.69 -0.09 21.51
N VAL A 71 8.39 0.61 20.63
CA VAL A 71 8.13 0.53 19.18
C VAL A 71 8.49 -0.85 18.64
N ASP A 72 9.51 -1.51 19.21
CA ASP A 72 9.86 -2.89 18.88
C ASP A 72 8.71 -3.85 19.21
N ILE A 73 8.05 -3.68 20.35
CA ILE A 73 6.87 -4.48 20.72
C ILE A 73 5.75 -4.27 19.69
N ALA A 74 5.47 -3.01 19.32
CA ALA A 74 4.41 -2.70 18.35
C ALA A 74 4.70 -3.32 16.98
N GLU A 75 5.93 -3.19 16.48
CA GLU A 75 6.33 -3.74 15.18
C GLU A 75 6.35 -5.27 15.21
N ALA A 76 6.88 -5.89 16.26
CA ALA A 76 6.90 -7.34 16.40
C ALA A 76 5.48 -7.93 16.44
N LEU A 77 4.55 -7.30 17.18
CA LEU A 77 3.14 -7.69 17.18
C LEU A 77 2.51 -7.58 15.78
N ALA A 78 2.80 -6.52 15.04
CA ALA A 78 2.29 -6.35 13.69
C ALA A 78 2.81 -7.44 12.75
N ILE A 79 4.10 -7.75 12.79
CA ILE A 79 4.73 -8.83 12.01
C ILE A 79 4.06 -10.17 12.32
N GLU A 80 3.93 -10.52 13.59
CA GLU A 80 3.36 -11.80 14.01
C GLU A 80 1.90 -11.95 13.57
N ARG A 81 1.10 -10.90 13.73
CA ARG A 81 -0.32 -10.90 13.33
C ARG A 81 -0.52 -10.98 11.84
N VAL A 82 0.32 -10.29 11.05
CA VAL A 82 0.28 -10.38 9.58
C VAL A 82 0.67 -11.78 9.13
N LYS A 83 1.70 -12.39 9.73
CA LYS A 83 2.09 -13.78 9.44
C LYS A 83 0.93 -14.75 9.71
N GLN A 84 0.26 -14.62 10.84
CA GLN A 84 -0.92 -15.44 11.17
C GLN A 84 -2.08 -15.21 10.19
N LEU A 85 -2.35 -13.95 9.84
CA LEU A 85 -3.46 -13.60 8.95
C LEU A 85 -3.31 -14.17 7.54
N PHE A 86 -2.09 -14.18 7.02
CA PHE A 86 -1.78 -14.60 5.65
C PHE A 86 -1.14 -16.00 5.56
N ASP A 87 -1.01 -16.72 6.69
CA ASP A 87 -0.30 -18.01 6.78
C ASP A 87 1.10 -17.93 6.13
N ALA A 88 1.84 -16.88 6.47
CA ALA A 88 3.12 -16.54 5.87
C ALA A 88 4.28 -16.78 6.83
N ASP A 89 5.41 -17.27 6.31
CA ASP A 89 6.63 -17.46 7.10
C ASP A 89 7.32 -16.15 7.45
N TYR A 90 7.20 -15.15 6.58
CA TYR A 90 7.88 -13.86 6.70
C TYR A 90 6.94 -12.70 6.42
N ALA A 91 7.15 -11.58 7.11
CA ALA A 91 6.43 -10.35 6.87
C ALA A 91 7.32 -9.14 7.15
N ASN A 92 7.14 -8.09 6.36
CA ASN A 92 7.69 -6.76 6.61
C ASN A 92 6.53 -5.76 6.69
N VAL A 93 6.40 -5.08 7.82
CA VAL A 93 5.29 -4.15 8.09
C VAL A 93 5.72 -2.68 8.05
N GLN A 94 6.95 -2.39 7.61
CA GLN A 94 7.49 -1.03 7.58
C GLN A 94 7.00 -0.16 6.39
N PRO A 95 6.62 -0.70 5.21
CA PRO A 95 6.11 0.15 4.15
C PRO A 95 4.93 0.99 4.60
N HIS A 96 4.97 2.30 4.32
CA HIS A 96 3.88 3.21 4.70
C HIS A 96 2.68 3.15 3.75
N SER A 97 2.81 2.43 2.62
CA SER A 97 1.75 2.29 1.61
C SER A 97 1.97 1.06 0.75
N GLY A 98 0.91 0.58 0.07
CA GLY A 98 1.02 -0.48 -0.94
C GLY A 98 1.98 -0.10 -2.07
N SER A 99 2.04 1.17 -2.46
CA SER A 99 3.00 1.64 -3.47
C SER A 99 4.44 1.46 -3.01
N GLN A 100 4.77 1.77 -1.75
CA GLN A 100 6.12 1.54 -1.21
C GLN A 100 6.42 0.05 -1.06
N ALA A 101 5.45 -0.77 -0.66
CA ALA A 101 5.61 -2.22 -0.59
C ALA A 101 5.95 -2.81 -1.97
N ASN A 102 5.22 -2.42 -3.02
CA ASN A 102 5.51 -2.84 -4.39
C ASN A 102 6.90 -2.37 -4.85
N GLN A 103 7.28 -1.12 -4.55
CA GLN A 103 8.62 -0.61 -4.87
C GLN A 103 9.73 -1.42 -4.18
N ALA A 104 9.55 -1.78 -2.92
CA ALA A 104 10.51 -2.60 -2.18
C ALA A 104 10.72 -3.97 -2.86
N VAL A 105 9.64 -4.61 -3.31
CA VAL A 105 9.71 -5.87 -4.05
C VAL A 105 10.41 -5.68 -5.40
N TYR A 106 10.07 -4.63 -6.14
CA TYR A 106 10.70 -4.36 -7.44
C TYR A 106 12.20 -4.15 -7.29
N PHE A 107 12.64 -3.31 -6.38
CA PHE A 107 14.07 -3.04 -6.19
C PHE A 107 14.84 -4.21 -5.57
N ALA A 108 14.16 -5.12 -4.88
CA ALA A 108 14.79 -6.35 -4.39
C ALA A 108 15.04 -7.39 -5.50
N LEU A 109 14.18 -7.42 -6.53
CA LEU A 109 14.16 -8.51 -7.52
C LEU A 109 14.52 -8.08 -8.94
N LEU A 110 14.48 -6.79 -9.24
CA LEU A 110 14.62 -6.26 -10.60
C LEU A 110 15.70 -5.18 -10.69
N ASN A 111 16.24 -5.02 -11.88
CA ASN A 111 17.06 -3.89 -12.27
C ASN A 111 16.28 -2.90 -13.14
N PRO A 112 16.66 -1.61 -13.17
CA PRO A 112 16.10 -0.66 -14.13
C PRO A 112 16.17 -1.19 -15.57
N GLY A 113 15.05 -1.06 -16.29
CA GLY A 113 14.92 -1.58 -17.67
C GLY A 113 14.45 -3.03 -17.77
N ASP A 114 14.40 -3.79 -16.67
CA ASP A 114 13.82 -5.13 -16.70
C ASP A 114 12.33 -5.07 -17.08
N THR A 115 11.86 -6.13 -17.76
CA THR A 115 10.46 -6.22 -18.18
C THR A 115 9.58 -6.75 -17.05
N ILE A 116 8.46 -6.06 -16.82
CA ILE A 116 7.37 -6.47 -15.93
C ILE A 116 6.08 -6.64 -16.73
N LEU A 117 5.22 -7.56 -16.30
CA LEU A 117 3.90 -7.79 -16.88
C LEU A 117 2.83 -7.63 -15.81
N GLY A 118 1.89 -6.72 -16.00
CA GLY A 118 0.82 -6.45 -15.05
C GLY A 118 -0.47 -6.00 -15.72
N MET A 119 -1.58 -5.97 -14.97
CA MET A 119 -2.85 -5.51 -15.52
C MET A 119 -2.82 -4.00 -15.78
N SER A 120 -3.36 -3.61 -16.92
CA SER A 120 -3.54 -2.22 -17.34
C SER A 120 -4.44 -1.46 -16.35
N LEU A 121 -4.10 -0.20 -16.08
CA LEU A 121 -4.90 0.68 -15.23
C LEU A 121 -6.34 0.84 -15.75
N ALA A 122 -6.51 0.91 -17.07
CA ALA A 122 -7.83 1.04 -17.71
C ALA A 122 -8.74 -0.19 -17.50
N HIS A 123 -8.16 -1.34 -17.13
CA HIS A 123 -8.88 -2.60 -16.94
C HIS A 123 -8.94 -3.02 -15.46
N GLY A 124 -8.62 -2.12 -14.53
CA GLY A 124 -8.70 -2.38 -13.10
C GLY A 124 -7.35 -2.63 -12.40
N GLY A 125 -6.24 -2.52 -13.12
CA GLY A 125 -4.90 -2.60 -12.52
C GLY A 125 -4.60 -1.41 -11.61
N HIS A 126 -3.46 -1.47 -10.92
CA HIS A 126 -2.99 -0.38 -10.07
C HIS A 126 -1.92 0.46 -10.79
N LEU A 127 -1.76 1.71 -10.39
CA LEU A 127 -0.72 2.62 -10.92
C LEU A 127 0.68 1.99 -10.87
N THR A 128 0.99 1.27 -9.78
CA THR A 128 2.30 0.63 -9.60
C THR A 128 2.52 -0.60 -10.48
N HIS A 129 1.54 -1.03 -11.28
CA HIS A 129 1.67 -2.15 -12.21
C HIS A 129 2.20 -1.73 -13.60
N GLY A 130 3.01 -0.68 -13.65
CA GLY A 130 3.66 -0.24 -14.88
C GLY A 130 2.95 0.89 -15.62
N ALA A 131 2.05 1.63 -14.96
CA ALA A 131 1.45 2.82 -15.57
C ALA A 131 2.54 3.86 -15.89
N LYS A 132 2.53 4.42 -17.10
CA LYS A 132 3.58 5.34 -17.62
C LYS A 132 3.83 6.56 -16.73
N VAL A 133 2.82 7.02 -16.00
CA VAL A 133 2.94 8.16 -15.08
C VAL A 133 3.55 7.77 -13.72
N ASN A 134 3.57 6.49 -13.39
CA ASN A 134 4.10 5.95 -12.15
C ASN A 134 5.59 5.60 -12.25
N LEU A 135 6.27 5.51 -11.11
CA LEU A 135 7.66 5.08 -11.02
C LEU A 135 7.91 3.75 -11.74
N SER A 136 7.00 2.77 -11.56
CA SER A 136 7.11 1.45 -12.18
C SER A 136 7.15 1.51 -13.71
N GLY A 137 6.33 2.35 -14.33
CA GLY A 137 6.33 2.54 -15.79
C GLY A 137 7.43 3.45 -16.32
N LYS A 138 8.15 4.17 -15.44
CA LYS A 138 9.30 5.00 -15.80
C LYS A 138 10.62 4.27 -15.70
N ILE A 139 10.75 3.32 -14.78
CA ILE A 139 12.00 2.60 -14.49
C ILE A 139 12.04 1.27 -15.24
N PHE A 140 10.91 0.58 -15.35
CA PHE A 140 10.81 -0.75 -15.94
C PHE A 140 10.18 -0.72 -17.33
N ASN A 141 10.49 -1.72 -18.15
CA ASN A 141 9.79 -1.96 -19.40
C ASN A 141 8.45 -2.65 -19.09
N ALA A 142 7.38 -1.85 -18.98
CA ALA A 142 6.08 -2.35 -18.56
C ALA A 142 5.24 -2.82 -19.73
N VAL A 143 4.93 -4.10 -19.78
CA VAL A 143 3.95 -4.74 -20.64
C VAL A 143 2.66 -4.90 -19.86
N GLN A 144 1.52 -4.65 -20.49
CA GLN A 144 0.23 -4.68 -19.81
C GLN A 144 -0.74 -5.62 -20.50
N TYR A 145 -1.44 -6.45 -19.70
CA TYR A 145 -2.59 -7.23 -20.14
C TYR A 145 -3.89 -6.57 -19.70
N GLY A 146 -4.99 -7.02 -20.27
CA GLY A 146 -6.33 -6.50 -19.97
C GLY A 146 -7.35 -7.58 -19.70
N VAL A 147 -8.61 -7.20 -19.83
CA VAL A 147 -9.76 -8.09 -19.82
C VAL A 147 -10.33 -8.22 -21.22
N ASP A 148 -10.98 -9.33 -21.51
CA ASP A 148 -11.72 -9.58 -22.75
C ASP A 148 -13.04 -8.81 -22.81
N ALA A 149 -13.83 -9.05 -23.84
CA ALA A 149 -15.14 -8.40 -24.03
C ALA A 149 -16.18 -8.80 -22.97
N SER A 150 -15.98 -9.89 -22.25
CA SER A 150 -16.82 -10.33 -21.14
C SER A 150 -16.42 -9.72 -19.79
N GLY A 151 -15.29 -9.01 -19.73
CA GLY A 151 -14.73 -8.42 -18.51
C GLY A 151 -13.87 -9.39 -17.70
N LEU A 152 -13.49 -10.53 -18.25
CA LEU A 152 -12.63 -11.52 -17.62
C LEU A 152 -11.19 -11.37 -18.09
N ILE A 153 -10.23 -11.75 -17.24
CA ILE A 153 -8.81 -11.82 -17.64
C ILE A 153 -8.67 -12.86 -18.75
N ASP A 154 -8.10 -12.43 -19.87
CA ASP A 154 -7.72 -13.31 -20.97
C ASP A 154 -6.38 -13.96 -20.66
N TYR A 155 -6.39 -15.17 -20.12
CA TYR A 155 -5.18 -15.90 -19.75
C TYR A 155 -4.35 -16.35 -20.97
N ASP A 156 -4.96 -16.55 -22.14
CA ASP A 156 -4.23 -16.86 -23.37
C ASP A 156 -3.42 -15.65 -23.81
N GLU A 157 -3.99 -14.44 -23.69
CA GLU A 157 -3.27 -13.20 -23.94
C GLU A 157 -2.15 -12.97 -22.92
N VAL A 158 -2.39 -13.24 -21.63
CA VAL A 158 -1.33 -13.17 -20.60
C VAL A 158 -0.19 -14.12 -20.93
N GLN A 159 -0.48 -15.36 -21.32
CA GLN A 159 0.52 -16.35 -21.72
C GLN A 159 1.28 -15.91 -22.97
N ARG A 160 0.58 -15.39 -23.97
CA ARG A 160 1.18 -14.86 -25.19
C ARG A 160 2.18 -13.74 -24.88
N LEU A 161 1.75 -12.73 -24.11
CA LEU A 161 2.59 -11.61 -23.71
C LEU A 161 3.80 -12.05 -22.87
N ALA A 162 3.59 -12.98 -21.95
CA ALA A 162 4.68 -13.54 -21.14
C ALA A 162 5.71 -14.28 -21.99
N THR A 163 5.26 -15.02 -23.01
CA THR A 163 6.14 -15.77 -23.92
C THR A 163 6.92 -14.81 -24.84
N GLU A 164 6.27 -13.80 -25.37
CA GLU A 164 6.85 -12.80 -26.29
C GLU A 164 7.86 -11.89 -25.59
N HIS A 165 7.46 -11.32 -24.46
CA HIS A 165 8.24 -10.28 -23.78
C HIS A 165 9.15 -10.82 -22.66
N LYS A 166 8.97 -12.06 -22.24
CA LYS A 166 9.77 -12.75 -21.20
C LYS A 166 9.99 -11.89 -19.95
N PRO A 167 8.91 -11.41 -19.31
CA PRO A 167 9.04 -10.55 -18.15
C PRO A 167 9.77 -11.28 -17.01
N LYS A 168 10.59 -10.55 -16.27
CA LYS A 168 11.22 -11.07 -15.04
C LYS A 168 10.22 -11.14 -13.89
N MET A 169 9.14 -10.37 -13.95
CA MET A 169 8.09 -10.36 -12.95
C MET A 169 6.72 -10.25 -13.60
N LEU A 170 5.80 -11.12 -13.16
CA LEU A 170 4.37 -11.00 -13.43
C LEU A 170 3.68 -10.53 -12.15
N ILE A 171 2.83 -9.51 -12.27
CA ILE A 171 2.14 -8.90 -11.15
C ILE A 171 0.68 -9.35 -11.20
N GLY A 172 0.27 -10.15 -10.23
CA GLY A 172 -1.10 -10.57 -10.00
C GLY A 172 -1.70 -9.75 -8.85
N GLY A 173 -2.66 -8.88 -9.16
CA GLY A 173 -3.32 -8.02 -8.18
C GLY A 173 -3.99 -6.84 -8.87
N PHE A 174 -5.04 -6.29 -8.25
CA PHE A 174 -5.95 -5.37 -8.93
C PHE A 174 -6.51 -4.35 -7.92
N SER A 175 -6.86 -3.15 -8.39
CA SER A 175 -7.61 -2.18 -7.61
C SER A 175 -9.12 -2.30 -7.84
N ALA A 176 -9.53 -2.71 -9.05
CA ALA A 176 -10.93 -2.68 -9.47
C ALA A 176 -11.32 -3.86 -10.37
N TYR A 177 -10.81 -5.05 -10.08
CA TYR A 177 -11.22 -6.31 -10.72
C TYR A 177 -11.93 -7.17 -9.70
N SER A 178 -13.22 -7.45 -9.91
CA SER A 178 -14.11 -8.09 -8.94
C SER A 178 -14.38 -9.57 -9.22
N GLN A 179 -13.73 -10.14 -10.21
CA GLN A 179 -13.88 -11.55 -10.56
C GLN A 179 -12.84 -12.43 -9.88
N VAL A 180 -13.07 -13.72 -9.86
CA VAL A 180 -12.10 -14.71 -9.36
C VAL A 180 -10.90 -14.78 -10.32
N VAL A 181 -9.71 -14.90 -9.77
CA VAL A 181 -8.44 -15.01 -10.50
C VAL A 181 -7.95 -16.44 -10.44
#